data_108525394fe25b69e3a708b0dd5162a3
#
_entry.id   108525394fe25b69e3a708b0dd5162a3
#
_cell.length_a   1.000
_cell.length_b   1.000
_cell.length_c   1.000
_cell.angle_alpha   90.00
_cell.angle_beta   90.00
_cell.angle_gamma   90.00
#
_symmetry.space_group_name_H-M   'P 1'
#
loop_
_entity.id
_entity.type
_entity.pdbx_description
1 polymer ?
#
loop_
_entity_poly.entity_id
_entity_poly.type
_entity_poly.pdbx_seq_one_letter_code
_entity_poly.pdbx_strand_id
1 'polypeptide(L)'
;RRDSHWNMRGAQRAAQTLLKELKGAEAEFDSCINGKTSPHTGDLYEMVYPAGNETEQDTAYDFTYQYDEKFHSADDITIHTENSAADESIFVYRDSFGINLHPFLAQSYGNACFSRNMPYLLTAVTEEHPDVLLVELVERNLNWLLERAPEMPAPERTAVPAADTGTSAKAQRKDSRMEETICLTGDLSG
;
A
#
# COMPACT_ATOMS: atom_id res chain seq x y z
N ARG A 1 -11.54 19.97 14.47
CA ARG A 1 -10.48 19.05 14.20
C ARG A 1 -9.33 19.77 13.51
N ARG A 2 -8.08 19.49 13.93
CA ARG A 2 -6.89 20.26 13.57
C ARG A 2 -5.92 19.43 12.70
N ASP A 3 -6.40 18.32 12.16
CA ASP A 3 -5.64 17.40 11.33
C ASP A 3 -6.30 17.18 9.96
N SER A 4 -5.50 17.04 8.91
CA SER A 4 -5.98 16.69 7.57
C SER A 4 -6.33 15.20 7.45
N HIS A 5 -5.78 14.36 8.32
CA HIS A 5 -6.02 12.93 8.36
C HIS A 5 -7.23 12.58 9.25
N TRP A 6 -7.80 11.41 9.07
CA TRP A 6 -8.73 10.84 10.03
C TRP A 6 -8.00 10.46 11.33
N ASN A 7 -8.74 10.43 12.43
CA ASN A 7 -8.26 9.87 13.69
C ASN A 7 -8.47 8.34 13.71
N MET A 8 -8.00 7.68 14.76
CA MET A 8 -8.13 6.24 14.92
C MET A 8 -9.59 5.75 14.81
N ARG A 9 -10.57 6.51 15.34
CA ARG A 9 -12.00 6.17 15.18
C ARG A 9 -12.49 6.29 13.74
N GLY A 10 -12.01 7.29 12.99
CA GLY A 10 -12.29 7.42 11.56
C GLY A 10 -11.70 6.28 10.75
N ALA A 11 -10.44 5.94 11.03
CA ALA A 11 -9.74 4.82 10.42
C ALA A 11 -10.40 3.46 10.76
N GLN A 12 -10.87 3.26 11.99
CA GLN A 12 -11.67 2.09 12.38
C GLN A 12 -12.91 1.93 11.49
N ARG A 13 -13.65 3.02 11.29
CA ARG A 13 -14.85 2.99 10.43
C ARG A 13 -14.53 2.65 8.98
N ALA A 14 -13.45 3.22 8.45
CA ALA A 14 -12.97 2.90 7.11
C ALA A 14 -12.57 1.43 7.01
N ALA A 15 -11.82 0.91 7.98
CA ALA A 15 -11.42 -0.50 8.04
C ALA A 15 -12.63 -1.43 8.10
N GLN A 16 -13.62 -1.12 8.95
CA GLN A 16 -14.85 -1.93 9.06
C GLN A 16 -15.60 -2.01 7.72
N THR A 17 -15.75 -0.88 7.04
CA THR A 17 -16.41 -0.84 5.73
C THR A 17 -15.63 -1.64 4.70
N LEU A 18 -14.31 -1.44 4.64
CA LEU A 18 -13.43 -2.12 3.70
C LEU A 18 -13.40 -3.65 3.93
N LEU A 19 -13.25 -4.08 5.18
CA LEU A 19 -13.20 -5.51 5.53
C LEU A 19 -14.54 -6.20 5.28
N LYS A 20 -15.66 -5.49 5.44
CA LYS A 20 -16.97 -6.01 5.07
C LYS A 20 -17.06 -6.33 3.57
N GLU A 21 -16.53 -5.46 2.72
CA GLU A 21 -16.50 -5.69 1.27
C GLU A 21 -15.50 -6.80 0.90
N LEU A 22 -14.32 -6.84 1.53
CA LEU A 22 -13.29 -7.82 1.20
C LEU A 22 -13.58 -9.21 1.74
N LYS A 23 -14.12 -9.33 2.96
CA LYS A 23 -14.32 -10.60 3.67
C LYS A 23 -15.80 -11.03 3.78
N GLY A 24 -16.73 -10.17 3.38
CA GLY A 24 -18.17 -10.43 3.47
C GLY A 24 -18.72 -10.44 4.89
N ALA A 25 -17.96 -10.03 5.89
CA ALA A 25 -18.34 -10.00 7.30
C ALA A 25 -17.93 -8.69 7.97
N GLU A 26 -18.72 -8.26 8.95
CA GLU A 26 -18.38 -7.07 9.74
C GLU A 26 -17.21 -7.38 10.69
N ALA A 27 -16.19 -6.52 10.68
CA ALA A 27 -15.07 -6.60 11.60
C ALA A 27 -15.37 -5.80 12.87
N GLU A 28 -15.09 -6.40 14.03
CA GLU A 28 -15.34 -5.79 15.33
C GLU A 28 -14.02 -5.39 15.99
N PHE A 29 -13.85 -4.08 16.26
CA PHE A 29 -12.64 -3.55 16.90
C PHE A 29 -12.91 -2.86 18.24
N ASP A 30 -14.14 -2.77 18.67
CA ASP A 30 -14.48 -2.11 19.95
C ASP A 30 -13.87 -2.83 21.15
N SER A 31 -13.66 -4.15 21.06
CA SER A 31 -12.95 -4.94 22.06
C SER A 31 -11.46 -4.61 22.14
N CYS A 32 -10.86 -4.01 21.10
CA CYS A 32 -9.48 -3.58 21.09
C CYS A 32 -9.27 -2.21 21.76
N ILE A 33 -10.35 -1.48 22.11
CA ILE A 33 -10.26 -0.18 22.75
C ILE A 33 -9.84 -0.38 24.19
N ASN A 34 -8.68 0.15 24.57
CA ASN A 34 -8.13 -0.04 25.91
C ASN A 34 -8.60 0.98 26.96
N GLY A 35 -9.53 1.87 26.59
CA GLY A 35 -10.08 2.90 27.46
C GLY A 35 -9.15 4.10 27.73
N LYS A 36 -7.96 4.12 27.09
CA LYS A 36 -7.02 5.23 27.15
C LYS A 36 -7.15 6.13 25.93
N THR A 37 -6.52 7.28 26.02
CA THR A 37 -6.35 8.20 24.89
C THR A 37 -4.87 8.55 24.78
N SER A 38 -4.42 8.86 23.57
CA SER A 38 -3.10 9.38 23.29
C SER A 38 -3.19 10.81 22.80
N PRO A 39 -2.30 11.72 23.24
CA PRO A 39 -2.25 13.07 22.71
C PRO A 39 -1.73 13.03 21.28
N HIS A 40 -2.37 13.80 20.41
CA HIS A 40 -2.01 13.96 19.02
C HIS A 40 -2.02 15.43 18.63
N THR A 41 -0.97 15.91 18.01
CA THR A 41 -0.92 17.27 17.44
C THR A 41 -1.26 17.16 15.95
N GLY A 42 -2.32 17.86 15.54
CA GLY A 42 -2.74 17.81 14.15
C GLY A 42 -1.83 18.62 13.22
N ASP A 43 -1.59 18.09 12.02
CA ASP A 43 -0.73 18.69 10.99
C ASP A 43 -1.19 20.11 10.59
N LEU A 44 -2.49 20.36 10.48
CA LEU A 44 -3.04 21.68 10.18
C LEU A 44 -2.79 22.69 11.31
N TYR A 45 -2.81 22.21 12.55
CA TYR A 45 -2.49 23.07 13.69
C TYR A 45 -1.00 23.46 13.68
N GLU A 46 -0.10 22.50 13.45
CA GLU A 46 1.34 22.76 13.36
C GLU A 46 1.70 23.73 12.22
N MET A 47 1.03 23.61 11.08
CA MET A 47 1.23 24.50 9.93
C MET A 47 0.87 25.96 10.26
N VAL A 48 -0.17 26.17 11.08
CA VAL A 48 -0.64 27.53 11.43
C VAL A 48 0.07 28.07 12.67
N TYR A 49 0.38 27.18 13.62
CA TYR A 49 1.01 27.51 14.91
C TYR A 49 2.24 26.64 15.19
N PRO A 50 3.37 26.87 14.48
CA PRO A 50 4.55 26.00 14.58
C PRO A 50 5.16 25.93 16.00
N ALA A 51 4.92 26.93 16.84
CA ALA A 51 5.35 26.96 18.25
C ALA A 51 4.22 26.62 19.23
N GLY A 52 3.07 26.18 18.71
CA GLY A 52 1.94 25.77 19.51
C GLY A 52 2.15 24.41 20.14
N ASN A 53 1.45 24.14 21.23
CA ASN A 53 1.54 22.88 21.98
C ASN A 53 0.17 22.24 22.29
N GLU A 54 -0.87 22.67 21.57
CA GLU A 54 -2.20 22.10 21.80
C GLU A 54 -2.31 20.74 21.12
N THR A 55 -2.86 19.79 21.86
CA THR A 55 -3.11 18.43 21.38
C THR A 55 -4.60 18.10 21.41
N GLU A 56 -5.02 17.19 20.55
CA GLU A 56 -6.30 16.50 20.60
C GLU A 56 -6.08 15.11 21.22
N GLN A 57 -7.11 14.56 21.86
CA GLN A 57 -7.05 13.19 22.39
C GLN A 57 -7.60 12.21 21.36
N ASP A 58 -6.79 11.23 20.99
CA ASP A 58 -7.23 10.15 20.10
C ASP A 58 -7.45 8.85 20.90
N THR A 59 -8.31 7.98 20.39
CA THR A 59 -8.62 6.70 21.02
C THR A 59 -7.44 5.75 20.86
N ALA A 60 -7.00 5.15 21.95
CA ALA A 60 -5.96 4.13 21.91
C ALA A 60 -6.56 2.72 21.81
N TYR A 61 -5.86 1.85 21.09
CA TYR A 61 -6.22 0.47 20.83
C TYR A 61 -5.08 -0.46 21.20
N ASP A 62 -5.40 -1.62 21.74
CA ASP A 62 -4.47 -2.73 21.95
C ASP A 62 -4.76 -3.78 20.88
N PHE A 63 -3.81 -3.99 19.99
CA PHE A 63 -3.86 -5.00 18.95
C PHE A 63 -2.97 -6.18 19.29
N THR A 64 -3.21 -7.34 18.67
CA THR A 64 -2.49 -8.59 18.97
C THR A 64 -1.43 -8.96 17.94
N TYR A 65 -1.46 -8.33 16.76
CA TYR A 65 -0.44 -8.54 15.73
C TYR A 65 0.94 -8.06 16.20
N GLN A 66 1.98 -8.56 15.55
CA GLN A 66 3.37 -8.20 15.81
C GLN A 66 3.97 -7.54 14.58
N TYR A 67 4.83 -6.55 14.78
CA TYR A 67 5.67 -6.00 13.71
C TYR A 67 6.93 -6.87 13.54
N ASP A 68 7.50 -6.85 12.34
CA ASP A 68 8.81 -7.43 12.11
C ASP A 68 9.93 -6.62 12.81
N GLU A 69 11.14 -7.20 12.83
CA GLU A 69 12.31 -6.58 13.51
C GLU A 69 12.78 -5.26 12.83
N LYS A 70 12.32 -4.97 11.62
CA LYS A 70 12.71 -3.78 10.86
C LYS A 70 11.79 -2.59 11.10
N PHE A 71 10.70 -2.80 11.82
CA PHE A 71 9.74 -1.73 12.11
C PHE A 71 10.35 -0.69 13.06
N HIS A 72 10.28 0.58 12.68
CA HIS A 72 10.69 1.73 13.49
C HIS A 72 9.52 2.64 13.81
N SER A 73 8.65 2.87 12.82
CA SER A 73 7.50 3.76 12.97
C SER A 73 6.43 3.49 11.90
N ALA A 74 5.25 4.03 12.13
CA ALA A 74 4.16 4.00 11.15
C ALA A 74 4.47 4.78 9.85
N ASP A 75 5.54 5.58 9.84
CA ASP A 75 6.03 6.31 8.66
C ASP A 75 7.01 5.51 7.79
N ASP A 76 7.41 4.32 8.22
CA ASP A 76 8.30 3.46 7.44
C ASP A 76 7.72 3.22 6.04
N ILE A 77 8.63 3.17 5.06
CA ILE A 77 8.24 2.97 3.65
C ILE A 77 7.56 1.62 3.48
N THR A 78 8.07 0.59 4.14
CA THR A 78 7.50 -0.75 4.14
C THR A 78 7.36 -1.26 5.57
N ILE A 79 6.19 -1.77 5.91
CA ILE A 79 5.86 -2.34 7.22
C ILE A 79 5.36 -3.76 6.99
N HIS A 80 5.90 -4.72 7.71
CA HIS A 80 5.42 -6.09 7.75
C HIS A 80 4.86 -6.41 9.12
N THR A 81 3.73 -7.12 9.13
CA THR A 81 3.10 -7.57 10.37
C THR A 81 2.63 -9.00 10.26
N GLU A 82 2.62 -9.70 11.40
CA GLU A 82 2.13 -11.05 11.55
C GLU A 82 1.07 -11.13 12.66
N ASN A 83 -0.01 -11.84 12.40
CA ASN A 83 -1.07 -12.10 13.37
C ASN A 83 -1.49 -13.56 13.31
N SER A 84 -1.10 -14.34 14.32
CA SER A 84 -1.41 -15.76 14.40
C SER A 84 -2.91 -16.09 14.58
N ALA A 85 -3.75 -15.09 14.79
CA ALA A 85 -5.20 -15.25 14.93
C ALA A 85 -5.97 -15.13 13.60
N ALA A 86 -5.27 -14.90 12.48
CA ALA A 86 -5.86 -14.79 11.15
C ALA A 86 -5.01 -15.56 10.12
N ASP A 87 -5.63 -15.99 9.01
CA ASP A 87 -5.00 -16.91 8.05
C ASP A 87 -4.64 -16.24 6.72
N GLU A 88 -5.41 -15.24 6.26
CA GLU A 88 -5.22 -14.61 4.95
C GLU A 88 -4.10 -13.57 4.99
N SER A 89 -3.55 -13.29 3.82
CA SER A 89 -2.51 -12.28 3.62
C SER A 89 -2.98 -11.10 2.79
N ILE A 90 -2.46 -9.90 3.10
CA ILE A 90 -2.76 -8.67 2.36
C ILE A 90 -1.51 -7.88 2.05
N PHE A 91 -1.42 -7.38 0.82
CA PHE A 91 -0.45 -6.35 0.44
C PHE A 91 -1.18 -5.03 0.19
N VAL A 92 -0.73 -3.96 0.84
CA VAL A 92 -1.37 -2.65 0.77
C VAL A 92 -0.38 -1.61 0.26
N TYR A 93 -0.63 -1.03 -0.92
CA TYR A 93 -0.02 0.24 -1.25
C TYR A 93 -0.84 1.35 -0.60
N ARG A 94 -0.17 2.21 0.16
CA ARG A 94 -0.82 3.24 0.96
C ARG A 94 -0.15 4.59 0.83
N ASP A 95 -0.91 5.65 1.09
CA ASP A 95 -0.34 6.96 1.38
C ASP A 95 -0.32 7.24 2.90
N SER A 96 -0.28 8.51 3.31
CA SER A 96 -0.25 8.88 4.73
C SER A 96 -1.56 8.59 5.47
N PHE A 97 -2.69 8.46 4.78
CA PHE A 97 -3.95 8.06 5.40
C PHE A 97 -3.92 6.61 5.89
N GLY A 98 -3.12 5.77 5.23
CA GLY A 98 -2.86 4.40 5.65
C GLY A 98 -2.16 4.27 7.00
N ILE A 99 -1.54 5.34 7.54
CA ILE A 99 -0.90 5.32 8.87
C ILE A 99 -1.87 4.88 9.96
N ASN A 100 -3.07 5.43 9.99
CA ASN A 100 -4.08 5.05 10.98
C ASN A 100 -4.94 3.86 10.56
N LEU A 101 -4.93 3.49 9.27
CA LEU A 101 -5.69 2.35 8.73
C LEU A 101 -4.95 1.01 8.95
N HIS A 102 -3.61 1.00 8.80
CA HIS A 102 -2.83 -0.24 8.81
C HIS A 102 -3.01 -1.08 10.07
N PRO A 103 -3.14 -0.54 11.32
CA PRO A 103 -3.29 -1.38 12.49
C PRO A 103 -4.56 -2.25 12.46
N PHE A 104 -5.64 -1.73 11.90
CA PHE A 104 -6.91 -2.47 11.78
C PHE A 104 -6.82 -3.57 10.72
N LEU A 105 -6.11 -3.32 9.62
CA LEU A 105 -5.86 -4.34 8.60
C LEU A 105 -4.88 -5.39 9.13
N ALA A 106 -3.79 -5.00 9.78
CA ALA A 106 -2.86 -5.92 10.43
C ALA A 106 -3.55 -6.82 11.47
N GLN A 107 -4.53 -6.29 12.22
CA GLN A 107 -5.34 -7.08 13.14
C GLN A 107 -6.21 -8.12 12.45
N SER A 108 -6.55 -7.91 11.18
CA SER A 108 -7.54 -8.71 10.44
C SER A 108 -6.94 -9.72 9.47
N TYR A 109 -5.62 -9.67 9.24
CA TYR A 109 -4.89 -10.55 8.33
C TYR A 109 -3.73 -11.23 9.03
N GLY A 110 -3.44 -12.49 8.64
CA GLY A 110 -2.35 -13.28 9.20
C GLY A 110 -0.99 -12.70 8.87
N ASN A 111 -0.80 -12.29 7.62
CA ASN A 111 0.38 -11.57 7.15
C ASN A 111 -0.05 -10.32 6.42
N ALA A 112 0.55 -9.18 6.75
CA ALA A 112 0.27 -7.95 6.05
C ALA A 112 1.54 -7.17 5.73
N CYS A 113 1.63 -6.71 4.48
CA CYS A 113 2.68 -5.81 4.00
C CYS A 113 2.05 -4.47 3.62
N PHE A 114 2.57 -3.39 4.17
CA PHE A 114 2.11 -2.03 3.88
C PHE A 114 3.27 -1.26 3.25
N SER A 115 3.09 -0.77 2.02
CA SER A 115 4.14 -0.07 1.27
C SER A 115 3.71 1.34 0.88
N ARG A 116 4.63 2.30 1.04
CA ARG A 116 4.49 3.69 0.55
C ARG A 116 5.28 3.93 -0.73
N ASN A 117 5.79 2.87 -1.36
CA ASN A 117 6.51 3.01 -2.63
C ASN A 117 5.63 3.62 -3.71
N MET A 118 6.18 4.59 -4.42
CA MET A 118 5.56 5.21 -5.57
C MET A 118 6.65 5.50 -6.63
N PRO A 119 6.55 4.94 -7.83
CA PRO A 119 5.46 4.11 -8.38
C PRO A 119 5.28 2.78 -7.65
N TYR A 120 4.13 2.14 -7.82
CA TYR A 120 3.84 0.84 -7.22
C TYR A 120 4.67 -0.25 -7.90
N LEU A 121 5.53 -0.93 -7.14
CA LEU A 121 6.41 -1.99 -7.64
C LEU A 121 5.70 -3.34 -7.58
N LEU A 122 5.07 -3.77 -8.66
CA LEU A 122 4.33 -5.03 -8.69
C LEU A 122 5.21 -6.28 -8.52
N THR A 123 6.53 -6.15 -8.65
CA THR A 123 7.49 -7.20 -8.27
C THR A 123 7.34 -7.60 -6.81
N ALA A 124 7.21 -6.60 -5.90
CA ALA A 124 7.03 -6.88 -4.47
C ALA A 124 5.75 -7.68 -4.20
N VAL A 125 4.66 -7.39 -4.91
CA VAL A 125 3.41 -8.16 -4.81
C VAL A 125 3.61 -9.59 -5.30
N THR A 126 4.41 -9.77 -6.38
CA THR A 126 4.72 -11.10 -6.91
C THR A 126 5.59 -11.92 -5.96
N GLU A 127 6.47 -11.28 -5.20
CA GLU A 127 7.33 -11.94 -4.21
C GLU A 127 6.55 -12.34 -2.94
N GLU A 128 5.65 -11.49 -2.49
CA GLU A 128 4.85 -11.71 -1.27
C GLU A 128 3.67 -12.68 -1.47
N HIS A 129 3.19 -12.84 -2.72
CA HIS A 129 2.04 -13.70 -3.06
C HIS A 129 0.81 -13.49 -2.17
N PRO A 130 0.33 -12.24 -1.97
CA PRO A 130 -0.78 -11.98 -1.08
C PRO A 130 -2.11 -12.51 -1.64
N ASP A 131 -3.03 -12.88 -0.74
CA ASP A 131 -4.42 -13.24 -1.10
C ASP A 131 -5.20 -11.99 -1.56
N VAL A 132 -4.85 -10.81 -1.01
CA VAL A 132 -5.49 -9.54 -1.34
C VAL A 132 -4.44 -8.48 -1.65
N LEU A 133 -4.61 -7.79 -2.78
CA LEU A 133 -3.89 -6.55 -3.10
C LEU A 133 -4.84 -5.36 -2.94
N LEU A 134 -4.49 -4.43 -2.08
CA LEU A 134 -5.22 -3.19 -1.85
C LEU A 134 -4.38 -1.99 -2.24
N VAL A 135 -5.00 -1.02 -2.91
CA VAL A 135 -4.42 0.31 -3.12
C VAL A 135 -5.28 1.33 -2.39
N GLU A 136 -4.71 1.94 -1.37
CA GLU A 136 -5.30 3.03 -0.62
C GLU A 136 -4.65 4.33 -1.06
N LEU A 137 -5.46 5.30 -1.47
CA LEU A 137 -5.00 6.59 -1.96
C LEU A 137 -6.04 7.66 -1.71
N VAL A 138 -5.65 8.75 -1.05
CA VAL A 138 -6.55 9.89 -0.84
C VAL A 138 -6.88 10.57 -2.17
N GLU A 139 -8.12 11.06 -2.33
CA GLU A 139 -8.66 11.62 -3.58
C GLU A 139 -7.72 12.66 -4.23
N ARG A 140 -7.11 13.55 -3.45
CA ARG A 140 -6.18 14.58 -3.97
C ARG A 140 -4.92 14.02 -4.64
N ASN A 141 -4.59 12.75 -4.41
CA ASN A 141 -3.42 12.07 -4.94
C ASN A 141 -3.75 11.13 -6.12
N LEU A 142 -5.00 11.07 -6.58
CA LEU A 142 -5.43 10.16 -7.66
C LEU A 142 -4.68 10.40 -8.99
N ASN A 143 -4.22 11.63 -9.23
CA ASN A 143 -3.38 11.94 -10.39
C ASN A 143 -2.04 11.17 -10.39
N TRP A 144 -1.54 10.73 -9.23
CA TRP A 144 -0.31 9.93 -9.16
C TRP A 144 -0.41 8.61 -9.94
N LEU A 145 -1.61 8.04 -10.04
CA LEU A 145 -1.82 6.81 -10.83
C LEU A 145 -1.57 7.03 -12.33
N LEU A 146 -1.72 8.27 -12.80
CA LEU A 146 -1.44 8.65 -14.20
C LEU A 146 0.01 9.10 -14.38
N GLU A 147 0.55 9.83 -13.42
CA GLU A 147 1.90 10.39 -13.47
C GLU A 147 2.98 9.36 -13.16
N ARG A 148 2.66 8.37 -12.35
CA ARG A 148 3.56 7.35 -11.84
C ARG A 148 2.94 5.97 -12.00
N ALA A 149 2.88 5.52 -13.26
CA ALA A 149 2.30 4.23 -13.59
C ALA A 149 2.99 3.09 -12.79
N PRO A 150 2.23 2.05 -12.37
CA PRO A 150 2.81 0.90 -11.70
C PRO A 150 3.90 0.24 -12.55
N GLU A 151 4.99 -0.15 -11.90
CA GLU A 151 6.08 -0.88 -12.55
C GLU A 151 5.79 -2.39 -12.48
N MET A 152 5.68 -3.00 -13.65
CA MET A 152 5.48 -4.44 -13.78
C MET A 152 6.82 -5.13 -14.05
N PRO A 153 7.08 -6.31 -13.43
CA PRO A 153 8.24 -7.10 -13.80
C PRO A 153 8.10 -7.53 -15.26
N ALA A 154 9.22 -7.47 -16.00
CA ALA A 154 9.26 -8.03 -17.33
C ALA A 154 8.94 -9.55 -17.25
N PRO A 155 8.06 -10.10 -18.09
CA PRO A 155 7.81 -11.52 -18.10
C PRO A 155 9.12 -12.27 -18.37
N GLU A 156 9.43 -13.26 -17.55
CA GLU A 156 10.54 -14.18 -17.83
C GLU A 156 10.26 -14.86 -19.18
N ARG A 157 10.98 -14.43 -20.20
CA ARG A 157 11.00 -15.16 -21.45
C ARG A 157 11.97 -16.32 -21.31
N THR A 158 11.45 -17.51 -21.10
CA THR A 158 12.21 -18.72 -21.45
C THR A 158 12.67 -18.55 -22.89
N ALA A 159 13.99 -18.48 -23.08
CA ALA A 159 14.55 -18.47 -24.43
C ALA A 159 14.03 -19.70 -25.16
N VAL A 160 13.05 -19.54 -26.00
CA VAL A 160 12.70 -20.56 -26.99
C VAL A 160 13.94 -20.68 -27.85
N PRO A 161 14.58 -21.87 -27.98
CA PRO A 161 15.70 -22.04 -28.87
C PRO A 161 15.22 -21.52 -30.24
N ALA A 162 15.91 -20.53 -30.79
CA ALA A 162 15.57 -19.99 -32.09
C ALA A 162 15.57 -21.15 -33.09
N ALA A 163 14.40 -21.56 -33.52
CA ALA A 163 14.33 -22.30 -34.78
C ALA A 163 14.98 -21.37 -35.79
N ASP A 164 15.99 -21.86 -36.49
CA ASP A 164 16.79 -21.12 -37.44
C ASP A 164 15.93 -20.71 -38.65
N THR A 165 15.06 -19.74 -38.47
CA THR A 165 14.10 -19.29 -39.48
C THR A 165 14.61 -18.11 -40.29
N GLY A 166 15.85 -17.68 -40.09
CA GLY A 166 16.46 -16.58 -40.88
C GLY A 166 15.81 -15.21 -40.72
N THR A 167 14.85 -15.07 -39.83
CA THR A 167 14.13 -13.80 -39.63
C THR A 167 14.81 -12.99 -38.53
N SER A 168 15.50 -11.93 -38.88
CA SER A 168 16.11 -10.99 -37.92
C SER A 168 15.09 -9.92 -37.52
N ALA A 169 14.72 -9.89 -36.24
CA ALA A 169 13.97 -8.77 -35.68
C ALA A 169 14.91 -7.59 -35.46
N LYS A 170 14.54 -6.41 -35.96
CA LYS A 170 15.26 -5.15 -35.68
C LYS A 170 14.51 -4.40 -34.57
N ALA A 171 15.19 -4.20 -33.43
CA ALA A 171 14.71 -3.31 -32.41
C ALA A 171 15.07 -1.86 -32.79
N GLN A 172 14.11 -0.98 -32.82
CA GLN A 172 14.35 0.45 -32.95
C GLN A 172 14.00 1.13 -31.62
N ARG A 173 14.97 1.83 -31.05
CA ARG A 173 14.74 2.68 -29.89
C ARG A 173 14.15 4.00 -30.38
N LYS A 174 12.98 4.35 -29.91
CA LYS A 174 12.36 5.64 -30.15
C LYS A 174 12.62 6.54 -28.95
N ASP A 175 13.56 7.46 -29.10
CA ASP A 175 13.80 8.48 -28.08
C ASP A 175 12.64 9.47 -28.08
N SER A 176 11.72 9.31 -27.13
CA SER A 176 10.86 10.41 -26.72
C SER A 176 11.25 10.77 -25.29
N ARG A 177 11.25 12.05 -24.97
CA ARG A 177 11.71 12.58 -23.68
C ARG A 177 10.89 12.09 -22.46
N MET A 178 9.90 11.24 -22.64
CA MET A 178 9.01 10.75 -21.58
C MET A 178 8.66 9.26 -21.66
N GLU A 179 9.03 8.52 -22.71
CA GLU A 179 8.78 7.08 -22.78
C GLU A 179 9.89 6.38 -23.58
N GLU A 180 10.61 5.48 -22.91
CA GLU A 180 11.44 4.51 -23.61
C GLU A 180 10.54 3.36 -24.09
N THR A 181 10.02 3.48 -25.30
CA THR A 181 9.26 2.40 -25.93
C THR A 181 10.16 1.62 -26.87
N ILE A 182 10.40 0.35 -26.58
CA ILE A 182 11.05 -0.57 -27.51
C ILE A 182 9.97 -1.14 -28.43
N CYS A 183 9.94 -0.71 -29.67
CA CYS A 183 9.09 -1.35 -30.69
C CYS A 183 9.87 -2.50 -31.34
N LEU A 184 9.37 -3.72 -31.16
CA LEU A 184 9.83 -4.88 -31.92
C LEU A 184 8.94 -5.01 -33.16
N THR A 185 9.51 -4.80 -34.34
CA THR A 185 8.81 -5.08 -35.61
C THR A 185 9.36 -6.39 -36.18
N GLY A 186 8.51 -7.40 -36.23
CA GLY A 186 8.78 -8.66 -36.90
C GLY A 186 7.56 -9.08 -37.70
N ASP A 187 7.77 -9.76 -38.80
CA ASP A 187 6.69 -10.33 -39.60
C ASP A 187 6.26 -11.64 -38.91
N LEU A 188 5.01 -11.68 -38.43
CA LEU A 188 4.40 -12.85 -37.76
C LEU A 188 3.67 -13.79 -38.74
N SER A 189 3.92 -13.64 -40.02
CA SER A 189 3.36 -14.55 -41.03
C SER A 189 4.24 -15.79 -41.16
N GLY A 190 3.91 -16.81 -40.36
CA GLY A 190 4.46 -18.15 -40.40
C GLY A 190 3.42 -19.14 -39.94
#